data_3c0bea43f549b21233cd4146478cfb7b
#
_entry.id   3c0bea43f549b21233cd4146478cfb7b
#
_cell.length_a   1.000
_cell.length_b   1.000
_cell.length_c   1.000
_cell.angle_alpha   90.00
_cell.angle_beta   90.00
_cell.angle_gamma   90.00
#
_symmetry.space_group_name_H-M   'P 1'
#
loop_
_entity.id
_entity.type
_entity.pdbx_description
1 polymer ?
#
loop_
_entity_poly.entity_id
_entity_poly.type
_entity_poly.pdbx_seq_one_letter_code
_entity_poly.pdbx_strand_id
1 'polypeptide(L)'
;MYIAIAGNIGSGKTTLTEMLTERYGAKAYYEQSDNPYIGDFYNDMNRWSFNLQMYFLGSRIQQTMDILRSGPVDIFQDRTVYEDAYIFADNLHRMGLMSGRDFDTYMSIFGLITNLVPRP
;
A
#
# COMPACT_ATOMS: atom_id res chain seq x y z
N MET A 1 -8.24 17.33 4.16
CA MET A 1 -8.95 16.24 3.45
C MET A 1 -7.92 15.19 3.01
N TYR A 2 -8.17 13.94 3.31
CA TYR A 2 -7.29 12.83 2.96
C TYR A 2 -8.12 11.81 2.19
N ILE A 3 -7.87 11.66 0.90
CA ILE A 3 -8.63 10.78 0.00
C ILE A 3 -7.68 9.74 -0.61
N ALA A 4 -8.05 8.48 -0.45
CA ALA A 4 -7.38 7.35 -1.08
C ALA A 4 -8.08 6.98 -2.38
N ILE A 5 -7.30 6.66 -3.40
CA ILE A 5 -7.79 6.22 -4.71
C ILE A 5 -7.43 4.76 -4.89
N ALA A 6 -8.44 3.92 -5.00
CA ALA A 6 -8.30 2.48 -5.15
C ALA A 6 -8.74 2.02 -6.54
N GLY A 7 -8.18 0.93 -7.00
CA GLY A 7 -8.54 0.32 -8.29
C GLY A 7 -7.50 -0.67 -8.76
N ASN A 8 -7.86 -1.46 -9.77
CA ASN A 8 -6.98 -2.44 -10.37
C ASN A 8 -5.83 -1.78 -11.15
N ILE A 9 -4.80 -2.56 -11.43
CA ILE A 9 -3.71 -2.17 -12.32
C ILE A 9 -4.29 -1.76 -13.69
N GLY A 10 -3.87 -0.61 -14.19
CA GLY A 10 -4.33 -0.09 -15.47
C GLY A 10 -5.73 0.55 -15.45
N SER A 11 -6.33 0.77 -14.27
CA SER A 11 -7.65 1.41 -14.14
C SER A 11 -7.63 2.94 -14.26
N GLY A 12 -6.44 3.54 -14.34
CA GLY A 12 -6.29 5.01 -14.43
C GLY A 12 -6.15 5.71 -13.08
N LYS A 13 -5.82 4.99 -12.00
CA LYS A 13 -5.63 5.57 -10.66
C LYS A 13 -4.61 6.70 -10.64
N THR A 14 -3.45 6.49 -11.22
CA THR A 14 -2.37 7.48 -11.24
C THR A 14 -2.80 8.73 -11.98
N THR A 15 -3.43 8.58 -13.15
CA THR A 15 -3.96 9.70 -13.94
C THR A 15 -5.01 10.48 -13.16
N LEU A 16 -5.95 9.79 -12.51
CA LEU A 16 -6.97 10.43 -11.69
C LEU A 16 -6.34 11.17 -10.51
N THR A 17 -5.37 10.57 -9.86
CA THR A 17 -4.64 11.18 -8.73
C THR A 17 -3.96 12.48 -9.18
N GLU A 18 -3.28 12.47 -10.33
CA GLU A 18 -2.66 13.65 -10.92
C GLU A 18 -3.67 14.76 -11.20
N MET A 19 -4.76 14.42 -11.85
CA MET A 19 -5.82 15.38 -12.20
C MET A 19 -6.45 16.02 -10.96
N LEU A 20 -6.75 15.23 -9.94
CA LEU A 20 -7.34 15.74 -8.69
C LEU A 20 -6.35 16.60 -7.91
N THR A 21 -5.10 16.18 -7.85
CA THR A 21 -4.04 16.93 -7.18
C THR A 21 -3.87 18.31 -7.81
N GLU A 22 -3.83 18.37 -9.13
CA GLU A 22 -3.71 19.61 -9.88
C GLU A 22 -4.96 20.49 -9.70
N ARG A 23 -6.15 19.88 -9.79
CA ARG A 23 -7.44 20.59 -9.67
C ARG A 23 -7.62 21.27 -8.31
N TYR A 24 -7.22 20.60 -7.23
CA TYR A 24 -7.45 21.08 -5.87
C TYR A 24 -6.20 21.70 -5.20
N GLY A 25 -5.09 21.75 -5.91
CA GLY A 25 -3.84 22.25 -5.33
C GLY A 25 -3.37 21.40 -4.14
N ALA A 26 -3.64 20.10 -4.19
CA ALA A 26 -3.36 19.16 -3.11
C ALA A 26 -1.97 18.52 -3.26
N LYS A 27 -1.58 17.73 -2.26
CA LYS A 27 -0.36 16.93 -2.30
C LYS A 27 -0.69 15.51 -2.74
N ALA A 28 0.12 14.95 -3.64
CA ALA A 28 -0.06 13.58 -4.12
C ALA A 28 0.96 12.63 -3.51
N TYR A 29 0.49 11.41 -3.20
CA TYR A 29 1.34 10.28 -2.84
C TYR A 29 1.02 9.13 -3.79
N TYR A 30 2.02 8.68 -4.53
CA TYR A 30 1.85 7.66 -5.55
C TYR A 30 2.26 6.29 -5.05
N GLU A 31 1.76 5.26 -5.74
CA GLU A 31 2.19 3.90 -5.54
C GLU A 31 3.69 3.76 -5.84
N GLN A 32 4.42 3.14 -4.92
CA GLN A 32 5.84 2.86 -5.13
C GLN A 32 6.01 1.57 -5.92
N SER A 33 6.88 1.61 -6.93
CA SER A 33 7.17 0.48 -7.80
C SER A 33 8.53 -0.18 -7.54
N ASP A 34 9.40 0.45 -6.76
CA ASP A 34 10.77 0.00 -6.48
C ASP A 34 10.85 -0.89 -5.25
N ASN A 35 10.33 -2.09 -5.35
CA ASN A 35 10.44 -3.10 -4.31
C ASN A 35 11.64 -4.01 -4.63
N PRO A 36 12.64 -4.13 -3.74
CA PRO A 36 13.83 -4.95 -4.00
C PRO A 36 13.55 -6.44 -4.15
N TYR A 37 12.36 -6.90 -3.70
CA TYR A 37 11.95 -8.30 -3.79
C TYR A 37 11.16 -8.64 -5.04
N ILE A 38 10.87 -7.68 -5.92
CA ILE A 38 10.00 -7.92 -7.10
C ILE A 38 10.58 -9.01 -8.01
N GLY A 39 11.87 -8.94 -8.35
CA GLY A 39 12.50 -9.94 -9.21
C GLY A 39 12.49 -11.33 -8.59
N ASP A 40 12.87 -11.43 -7.34
CA ASP A 40 12.87 -12.69 -6.58
C ASP A 40 11.45 -13.26 -6.45
N PHE A 41 10.46 -12.41 -6.20
CA PHE A 41 9.07 -12.80 -6.09
C PHE A 41 8.54 -13.45 -7.37
N TYR A 42 8.80 -12.88 -8.53
CA TYR A 42 8.36 -13.46 -9.79
C TYR A 42 9.08 -14.79 -10.12
N ASN A 43 10.28 -14.99 -9.62
CA ASN A 43 11.01 -16.26 -9.77
C ASN A 43 10.52 -17.33 -8.79
N ASP A 44 10.13 -16.96 -7.57
CA ASP A 44 9.63 -17.89 -6.54
C ASP A 44 8.66 -17.17 -5.61
N MET A 45 7.39 -17.17 -5.98
CA MET A 45 6.35 -16.43 -5.26
C MET A 45 6.14 -16.94 -3.83
N ASN A 46 6.19 -18.27 -3.62
CA ASN A 46 6.05 -18.87 -2.30
C ASN A 46 7.13 -18.40 -1.33
N ARG A 47 8.36 -18.30 -1.82
CA ARG A 47 9.50 -17.91 -0.98
C ARG A 47 9.45 -16.44 -0.62
N TRP A 48 9.04 -15.57 -1.55
CA TRP A 48 9.25 -14.14 -1.43
C TRP A 48 7.99 -13.30 -1.22
N SER A 49 6.80 -13.93 -1.21
CA SER A 49 5.53 -13.19 -1.05
C SER A 49 5.46 -12.40 0.26
N PHE A 50 5.88 -13.00 1.37
CA PHE A 50 5.89 -12.34 2.67
C PHE A 50 6.88 -11.15 2.67
N ASN A 51 8.09 -11.36 2.19
CA ASN A 51 9.11 -10.30 2.12
C ASN A 51 8.62 -9.12 1.25
N LEU A 52 8.03 -9.43 0.10
CA LEU A 52 7.47 -8.42 -0.81
C LEU A 52 6.41 -7.57 -0.11
N GLN A 53 5.46 -8.22 0.56
CA GLN A 53 4.36 -7.52 1.24
C GLN A 53 4.82 -6.75 2.47
N MET A 54 5.80 -7.25 3.21
CA MET A 54 6.38 -6.53 4.34
C MET A 54 7.12 -5.28 3.89
N TYR A 55 7.82 -5.33 2.77
CA TYR A 55 8.46 -4.15 2.21
C TYR A 55 7.44 -3.08 1.81
N PHE A 56 6.36 -3.48 1.13
CA PHE A 56 5.27 -2.55 0.79
C PHE A 56 4.63 -1.95 2.04
N LEU A 57 4.41 -2.77 3.07
CA LEU A 57 3.85 -2.27 4.34
C LEU A 57 4.74 -1.18 4.94
N GLY A 58 6.05 -1.41 5.03
CA GLY A 58 7.01 -0.42 5.51
C GLY A 58 7.00 0.87 4.70
N SER A 59 6.97 0.77 3.38
CA SER A 59 6.91 1.91 2.48
C SER A 59 5.63 2.72 2.65
N ARG A 60 4.48 2.05 2.82
CA ARG A 60 3.20 2.73 3.06
C ARG A 60 3.17 3.45 4.40
N ILE A 61 3.78 2.85 5.42
CA ILE A 61 3.90 3.49 6.73
C ILE A 61 4.75 4.74 6.62
N GLN A 62 5.85 4.70 5.88
CA GLN A 62 6.69 5.87 5.65
C GLN A 62 5.88 6.99 4.98
N GLN A 63 5.11 6.67 3.94
CA GLN A 63 4.22 7.63 3.29
C GLN A 63 3.21 8.23 4.29
N THR A 64 2.61 7.40 5.12
CA THR A 64 1.62 7.84 6.11
C THR A 64 2.25 8.77 7.14
N MET A 65 3.47 8.49 7.57
CA MET A 65 4.20 9.37 8.47
C MET A 65 4.52 10.72 7.82
N ASP A 66 4.87 10.72 6.54
CA ASP A 66 5.09 11.95 5.78
C ASP A 66 3.80 12.77 5.68
N ILE A 67 2.67 12.11 5.49
CA ILE A 67 1.34 12.73 5.49
C ILE A 67 1.07 13.42 6.84
N LEU A 68 1.34 12.74 7.95
CA LEU A 68 1.16 13.31 9.29
C LEU A 68 2.03 14.55 9.52
N ARG A 69 3.24 14.55 8.99
CA ARG A 69 4.18 15.68 9.11
C ARG A 69 3.84 16.86 8.21
N SER A 70 3.04 16.65 7.18
CA SER A 70 2.69 17.69 6.19
C SER A 70 1.78 18.77 6.76
N GLY A 71 1.15 18.53 7.92
CA GLY A 71 0.19 19.46 8.51
C GLY A 71 -1.18 19.41 7.80
N PRO A 72 -2.00 20.45 7.94
CA PRO A 72 -3.37 20.48 7.42
C PRO A 72 -3.41 20.80 5.92
N VAL A 73 -3.02 19.86 5.07
CA VAL A 73 -3.09 19.97 3.61
C VAL A 73 -4.03 18.91 3.05
N ASP A 74 -4.60 19.18 1.90
CA ASP A 74 -5.38 18.20 1.17
C ASP A 74 -4.46 17.18 0.51
N ILE A 75 -4.81 15.90 0.60
CA ILE A 75 -3.97 14.80 0.15
C ILE A 75 -4.79 13.83 -0.68
N PHE A 76 -4.22 13.46 -1.83
CA PHE A 76 -4.68 12.34 -2.65
C PHE A 76 -3.59 11.27 -2.66
N GLN A 77 -3.96 10.05 -2.29
CA GLN A 77 -3.05 8.92 -2.24
C GLN A 77 -3.48 7.82 -3.21
N ASP A 78 -2.59 7.44 -4.10
CA ASP A 78 -2.76 6.34 -5.03
C ASP A 78 -2.38 5.03 -4.33
N ARG A 79 -3.38 4.26 -3.94
CA ARG A 79 -3.28 3.01 -3.18
C ARG A 79 -2.77 3.18 -1.74
N THR A 80 -3.35 2.42 -0.84
CA THR A 80 -3.06 2.46 0.60
C THR A 80 -2.63 1.11 1.16
N VAL A 81 -2.27 1.09 2.45
CA VAL A 81 -2.00 -0.16 3.18
C VAL A 81 -3.21 -1.10 3.22
N TYR A 82 -4.43 -0.56 3.14
CA TYR A 82 -5.64 -1.36 3.18
C TYR A 82 -5.79 -2.23 1.94
N GLU A 83 -5.48 -1.71 0.76
CA GLU A 83 -5.47 -2.49 -0.47
C GLU A 83 -4.37 -3.55 -0.43
N ASP A 84 -3.18 -3.19 0.04
CA ASP A 84 -2.07 -4.12 0.16
C ASP A 84 -2.44 -5.32 1.05
N ALA A 85 -3.12 -5.08 2.18
CA ALA A 85 -3.51 -6.13 3.12
C ALA A 85 -4.74 -6.93 2.64
N TYR A 86 -5.84 -6.24 2.35
CA TYR A 86 -7.13 -6.89 2.11
C TYR A 86 -7.31 -7.43 0.70
N ILE A 87 -6.53 -6.96 -0.25
CA ILE A 87 -6.58 -7.43 -1.64
C ILE A 87 -5.33 -8.25 -1.95
N PHE A 88 -4.15 -7.66 -1.88
CA PHE A 88 -2.93 -8.32 -2.37
C PHE A 88 -2.43 -9.42 -1.43
N ALA A 89 -2.21 -9.13 -0.16
CA ALA A 89 -1.73 -10.15 0.79
C ALA A 89 -2.77 -11.26 1.01
N ASP A 90 -4.04 -10.90 1.14
CA ASP A 90 -5.13 -11.86 1.26
C ASP A 90 -5.21 -12.77 0.04
N ASN A 91 -5.10 -12.23 -1.17
CA ASN A 91 -5.12 -13.00 -2.39
C ASN A 91 -3.92 -13.96 -2.50
N LEU A 92 -2.71 -13.50 -2.15
CA LEU A 92 -1.53 -14.36 -2.11
C LEU A 92 -1.72 -15.54 -1.15
N HIS A 93 -2.29 -15.28 0.01
CA HIS A 93 -2.62 -16.33 0.98
C HIS A 93 -3.64 -17.33 0.42
N ARG A 94 -4.73 -16.85 -0.17
CA ARG A 94 -5.78 -17.68 -0.76
C ARG A 94 -5.28 -18.54 -1.92
N MET A 95 -4.32 -18.03 -2.69
CA MET A 95 -3.69 -18.76 -3.79
C MET A 95 -2.63 -19.77 -3.32
N GLY A 96 -2.37 -19.86 -2.02
CA GLY A 96 -1.33 -20.73 -1.48
C GLY A 96 0.08 -20.23 -1.67
N LEU A 97 0.26 -18.96 -2.03
CA LEU A 97 1.56 -18.33 -2.27
C LEU A 97 2.13 -17.66 -1.03
N MET A 98 1.35 -17.53 0.03
CA MET A 98 1.78 -17.08 1.35
C MET A 98 1.21 -18.03 2.40
N SER A 99 2.07 -18.56 3.29
CA SER A 99 1.62 -19.48 4.32
C SER A 99 0.65 -18.80 5.30
N GLY A 100 -0.20 -19.59 5.98
CA GLY A 100 -1.10 -19.05 7.01
C GLY A 100 -0.35 -18.39 8.13
N ARG A 101 0.79 -18.94 8.53
CA ARG A 101 1.65 -18.35 9.57
C ARG A 101 2.21 -17.00 9.15
N ASP A 102 2.71 -16.88 7.93
CA ASP A 102 3.23 -15.62 7.40
C ASP A 102 2.13 -14.57 7.23
N PHE A 103 0.98 -14.99 6.73
CA PHE A 103 -0.19 -14.12 6.60
C PHE A 103 -0.68 -13.59 7.95
N ASP A 104 -0.76 -14.45 8.97
CA ASP A 104 -1.14 -14.05 10.32
C ASP A 104 -0.15 -13.05 10.92
N THR A 105 1.15 -13.26 10.70
CA THR A 105 2.19 -12.32 11.13
C THR A 105 2.04 -10.98 10.43
N TYR A 106 1.84 -10.99 9.12
CA TYR A 106 1.61 -9.77 8.34
C TYR A 106 0.39 -9.00 8.85
N MET A 107 -0.75 -9.68 9.02
CA MET A 107 -2.00 -9.05 9.48
C MET A 107 -1.91 -8.54 10.91
N SER A 108 -1.15 -9.19 11.78
CA SER A 108 -0.89 -8.72 13.14
C SER A 108 -0.16 -7.36 13.14
N ILE A 109 0.89 -7.25 12.35
CA ILE A 109 1.65 -6.00 12.20
C ILE A 109 0.79 -4.92 11.55
N PHE A 110 0.08 -5.27 10.49
CA PHE A 110 -0.86 -4.36 9.81
C PHE A 110 -1.91 -3.79 10.79
N GLY A 111 -2.50 -4.64 11.63
CA GLY A 111 -3.50 -4.24 12.60
C GLY A 111 -2.96 -3.26 13.65
N LEU A 112 -1.74 -3.50 14.14
CA LEU A 112 -1.07 -2.60 15.08
C LEU A 112 -0.81 -1.23 14.46
N ILE A 113 -0.31 -1.21 13.25
CA ILE A 113 0.04 0.01 12.53
C ILE A 113 -1.20 0.84 12.20
N THR A 114 -2.26 0.21 11.69
CA THR A 114 -3.47 0.93 11.30
C THR A 114 -4.23 1.53 12.47
N ASN A 115 -3.97 1.08 13.70
CA ASN A 115 -4.50 1.71 14.91
C ASN A 115 -3.74 2.99 15.29
N LEU A 116 -2.55 3.21 14.75
CA LEU A 116 -1.69 4.34 15.08
C LEU A 116 -1.70 5.45 14.03
N VAL A 117 -2.28 5.23 12.87
CA VAL A 117 -2.23 6.17 11.75
C VAL A 117 -3.63 6.65 11.34
N PRO A 118 -3.74 7.85 10.73
CA PRO A 118 -5.03 8.37 10.29
C PRO A 118 -5.59 7.52 9.15
N ARG A 119 -6.90 7.51 9.06
CA ARG A 119 -7.63 6.87 7.95
C ARG A 119 -7.94 7.91 6.87
N PRO A 120 -7.87 7.48 5.61
CA PRO A 120 -8.36 8.33 4.54
C PRO A 120 -9.88 8.53 4.60
#